data_7c82ebb1a2ca2d893b77766e9178c7dd
#
_entry.id   7c82ebb1a2ca2d893b77766e9178c7dd
#
_cell.length_a   1.000
_cell.length_b   1.000
_cell.length_c   1.000
_cell.angle_alpha   90.00
_cell.angle_beta   90.00
_cell.angle_gamma   90.00
#
_symmetry.space_group_name_H-M   'P 1'
#
loop_
_entity.id
_entity.type
_entity.pdbx_description
1 polymer ?
#
loop_
_entity_poly.entity_id
_entity_poly.type
_entity_poly.pdbx_seq_one_letter_code
_entity_poly.pdbx_strand_id
1 'polypeptide(L)'
;MSFEITVGSADDVQRMASWANDEGWNPGNTDDHAFFAADPGAFLIGRLDGEPQACISVVKYGTGFGFLGFYIARPPVRGKGYGIQVWQAGMARLAGRNVGLDGVVAQQGNYKKSGFRLAWNNIRHEGAPPAGKPPAGVTFADARSIGFDRLAAYDRKFFPEARDSFLATWISLPERASLVALRDGEIVGFAVMRACAAASRVGPLYGATPEIASALVGALATTLGATAVAIDVPDRNKPAVKLAEQIGLKPSFETARMYTGADPDVDYAGLFGVTSLELG
;
A
#
# COMPACT_ATOMS: atom_id res chain seq x y z
N MET A 1 -16.68 -23.82 -21.76
CA MET A 1 -16.07 -23.05 -20.66
C MET A 1 -16.52 -21.60 -20.81
N SER A 2 -17.21 -21.10 -19.80
CA SER A 2 -17.66 -19.70 -19.72
C SER A 2 -16.74 -18.93 -18.81
N PHE A 3 -16.24 -17.76 -19.24
CA PHE A 3 -15.46 -16.86 -18.40
C PHE A 3 -16.24 -15.56 -18.21
N GLU A 4 -16.50 -15.24 -16.95
CA GLU A 4 -17.29 -14.09 -16.55
C GLU A 4 -16.48 -13.21 -15.59
N ILE A 5 -16.63 -11.89 -15.72
CA ILE A 5 -16.00 -10.91 -14.81
C ILE A 5 -17.09 -10.22 -14.01
N THR A 6 -17.02 -10.33 -12.70
CA THR A 6 -17.99 -9.75 -11.76
C THR A 6 -17.31 -8.85 -10.76
N VAL A 7 -18.07 -7.93 -10.14
CA VAL A 7 -17.62 -7.23 -8.94
C VAL A 7 -17.59 -8.23 -7.79
N GLY A 8 -16.45 -8.29 -7.09
CA GLY A 8 -16.24 -9.19 -5.96
C GLY A 8 -16.93 -8.70 -4.68
N SER A 9 -17.32 -9.64 -3.85
CA SER A 9 -17.78 -9.42 -2.48
C SER A 9 -16.62 -9.17 -1.51
N ALA A 10 -16.92 -8.87 -0.24
CA ALA A 10 -15.90 -8.81 0.81
C ALA A 10 -15.12 -10.14 0.93
N ASP A 11 -15.81 -11.29 0.82
CA ASP A 11 -15.17 -12.62 0.85
C ASP A 11 -14.23 -12.82 -0.35
N ASP A 12 -14.57 -12.26 -1.52
CA ASP A 12 -13.68 -12.28 -2.67
C ASP A 12 -12.43 -11.42 -2.43
N VAL A 13 -12.53 -10.28 -1.74
CA VAL A 13 -11.35 -9.46 -1.38
C VAL A 13 -10.45 -10.19 -0.40
N GLN A 14 -11.00 -10.89 0.57
CA GLN A 14 -10.25 -11.78 1.45
C GLN A 14 -9.53 -12.88 0.65
N ARG A 15 -10.20 -13.47 -0.33
CA ARG A 15 -9.60 -14.44 -1.27
C ARG A 15 -8.45 -13.83 -2.08
N MET A 16 -8.61 -12.58 -2.57
CA MET A 16 -7.54 -11.85 -3.28
C MET A 16 -6.33 -11.64 -2.39
N ALA A 17 -6.53 -11.28 -1.11
CA ALA A 17 -5.44 -11.16 -0.13
C ALA A 17 -4.75 -12.51 0.12
N SER A 18 -5.51 -13.61 0.20
CA SER A 18 -4.93 -14.96 0.28
C SER A 18 -4.08 -15.30 -0.95
N TRP A 19 -4.56 -14.99 -2.16
CA TRP A 19 -3.76 -15.21 -3.39
C TRP A 19 -2.50 -14.34 -3.44
N ALA A 20 -2.56 -13.11 -2.94
CA ALA A 20 -1.37 -12.26 -2.80
C ALA A 20 -0.35 -12.86 -1.82
N ASN A 21 -0.82 -13.48 -0.75
CA ASN A 21 0.05 -14.23 0.16
C ASN A 21 0.69 -15.45 -0.52
N ASP A 22 -0.06 -16.20 -1.35
CA ASP A 22 0.48 -17.32 -2.15
C ASP A 22 1.56 -16.85 -3.13
N GLU A 23 1.47 -15.61 -3.64
CA GLU A 23 2.50 -14.99 -4.51
C GLU A 23 3.69 -14.40 -3.70
N GLY A 24 3.68 -14.52 -2.36
CA GLY A 24 4.75 -14.04 -1.49
C GLY A 24 4.70 -12.53 -1.20
N TRP A 25 3.57 -11.85 -1.45
CA TRP A 25 3.48 -10.40 -1.27
C TRP A 25 3.30 -9.97 0.19
N ASN A 26 3.00 -10.91 1.08
CA ASN A 26 2.86 -10.69 2.53
C ASN A 26 1.89 -9.54 2.89
N PRO A 27 0.60 -9.59 2.48
CA PRO A 27 -0.40 -8.62 2.90
C PRO A 27 -0.62 -8.67 4.42
N GLY A 28 -1.15 -7.59 5.01
CA GLY A 28 -1.57 -7.61 6.41
C GLY A 28 -2.78 -8.53 6.63
N ASN A 29 -2.85 -9.17 7.79
CA ASN A 29 -3.86 -10.19 8.12
C ASN A 29 -5.31 -9.67 8.01
N THR A 30 -5.52 -8.36 8.12
CA THR A 30 -6.84 -7.70 8.11
C THR A 30 -6.93 -6.58 7.07
N ASP A 31 -6.00 -6.54 6.10
CA ASP A 31 -5.94 -5.47 5.09
C ASP A 31 -7.17 -5.46 4.18
N ASP A 32 -7.74 -6.63 3.89
CA ASP A 32 -8.93 -6.82 3.05
C ASP A 32 -10.13 -5.97 3.50
N HIS A 33 -10.34 -5.80 4.80
CA HIS A 33 -11.41 -4.95 5.32
C HIS A 33 -11.22 -3.47 4.96
N ALA A 34 -10.00 -2.93 5.10
CA ALA A 34 -9.71 -1.54 4.73
C ALA A 34 -9.70 -1.36 3.22
N PHE A 35 -9.24 -2.36 2.49
CA PHE A 35 -9.26 -2.34 1.03
C PHE A 35 -10.69 -2.28 0.51
N PHE A 36 -11.58 -3.13 1.03
CA PHE A 36 -13.00 -3.10 0.66
C PHE A 36 -13.66 -1.75 1.01
N ALA A 37 -13.31 -1.15 2.16
CA ALA A 37 -13.84 0.16 2.57
C ALA A 37 -13.39 1.31 1.67
N ALA A 38 -12.25 1.18 0.95
CA ALA A 38 -11.76 2.22 0.04
C ALA A 38 -12.70 2.44 -1.16
N ASP A 39 -13.14 1.37 -1.79
CA ASP A 39 -14.07 1.36 -2.94
C ASP A 39 -14.64 -0.06 -3.10
N PRO A 40 -15.81 -0.38 -2.54
CA PRO A 40 -16.38 -1.74 -2.59
C PRO A 40 -16.60 -2.27 -4.00
N GLY A 41 -16.77 -1.39 -5.01
CA GLY A 41 -16.92 -1.76 -6.41
C GLY A 41 -15.61 -1.98 -7.17
N ALA A 42 -14.45 -1.85 -6.51
CA ALA A 42 -13.15 -1.83 -7.18
C ALA A 42 -12.54 -3.22 -7.42
N PHE A 43 -13.07 -4.27 -6.84
CA PHE A 43 -12.46 -5.60 -6.86
C PHE A 43 -13.16 -6.46 -7.89
N LEU A 44 -12.48 -6.76 -8.99
CA LEU A 44 -13.03 -7.57 -10.08
C LEU A 44 -12.50 -9.00 -10.00
N ILE A 45 -13.41 -9.96 -10.12
CA ILE A 45 -13.11 -11.39 -10.12
C ILE A 45 -13.47 -11.99 -11.48
N GLY A 46 -12.51 -12.63 -12.13
CA GLY A 46 -12.72 -13.46 -13.30
C GLY A 46 -13.01 -14.90 -12.89
N ARG A 47 -14.20 -15.39 -13.22
CA ARG A 47 -14.67 -16.74 -12.90
C ARG A 47 -14.72 -17.60 -14.15
N LEU A 48 -14.11 -18.76 -14.11
CA LEU A 48 -14.17 -19.77 -15.16
C LEU A 48 -15.12 -20.89 -14.70
N ASP A 49 -16.23 -21.07 -15.44
CA ASP A 49 -17.29 -22.02 -15.07
C ASP A 49 -17.78 -21.87 -13.61
N GLY A 50 -17.87 -20.60 -13.16
CA GLY A 50 -18.28 -20.21 -11.80
C GLY A 50 -17.14 -20.11 -10.78
N GLU A 51 -15.98 -20.71 -11.03
CA GLU A 51 -14.85 -20.74 -10.10
C GLU A 51 -13.93 -19.52 -10.26
N PRO A 52 -13.55 -18.82 -9.17
CA PRO A 52 -12.63 -17.70 -9.22
C PRO A 52 -11.23 -18.12 -9.69
N GLN A 53 -10.73 -17.49 -10.76
CA GLN A 53 -9.43 -17.85 -11.38
C GLN A 53 -8.51 -16.66 -11.63
N ALA A 54 -9.04 -15.44 -11.68
CA ALA A 54 -8.24 -14.24 -11.85
C ALA A 54 -8.88 -13.08 -11.08
N CYS A 55 -8.08 -12.08 -10.73
CA CYS A 55 -8.58 -10.89 -10.03
C CYS A 55 -7.76 -9.64 -10.38
N ILE A 56 -8.34 -8.48 -10.07
CA ILE A 56 -7.69 -7.18 -10.11
C ILE A 56 -8.42 -6.22 -9.16
N SER A 57 -7.68 -5.35 -8.46
CA SER A 57 -8.26 -4.18 -7.81
C SER A 57 -8.07 -2.94 -8.68
N VAL A 58 -9.09 -2.09 -8.75
CA VAL A 58 -9.12 -0.87 -9.58
C VAL A 58 -9.84 0.24 -8.84
N VAL A 59 -9.19 0.71 -7.77
CA VAL A 59 -9.76 1.66 -6.82
C VAL A 59 -9.82 3.05 -7.44
N LYS A 60 -10.96 3.72 -7.29
CA LYS A 60 -11.16 5.11 -7.66
C LYS A 60 -10.95 6.00 -6.44
N TYR A 61 -10.08 7.00 -6.59
CA TYR A 61 -9.88 8.06 -5.62
C TYR A 61 -10.30 9.39 -6.24
N GLY A 62 -11.23 10.10 -5.62
CA GLY A 62 -11.78 11.35 -6.16
C GLY A 62 -12.26 11.18 -7.60
N THR A 63 -12.04 12.21 -8.43
CA THR A 63 -12.42 12.20 -9.85
C THR A 63 -11.26 11.96 -10.80
N GLY A 64 -10.03 12.29 -10.39
CA GLY A 64 -8.85 12.36 -11.26
C GLY A 64 -7.86 11.20 -11.12
N PHE A 65 -7.91 10.44 -10.04
CA PHE A 65 -6.92 9.41 -9.74
C PHE A 65 -7.54 8.02 -9.59
N GLY A 66 -6.77 6.99 -9.88
CA GLY A 66 -7.10 5.60 -9.61
C GLY A 66 -5.86 4.77 -9.33
N PHE A 67 -6.02 3.67 -8.64
CA PHE A 67 -4.92 2.75 -8.37
C PHE A 67 -5.29 1.33 -8.73
N LEU A 68 -4.38 0.63 -9.41
CA LEU A 68 -4.52 -0.73 -9.88
C LEU A 68 -3.60 -1.64 -9.08
N GLY A 69 -4.14 -2.70 -8.51
CA GLY A 69 -3.39 -3.71 -7.76
C GLY A 69 -4.02 -5.09 -7.85
N PHE A 70 -3.56 -6.03 -7.06
CA PHE A 70 -4.06 -7.42 -7.02
C PHE A 70 -4.27 -8.06 -8.39
N TYR A 71 -3.46 -7.68 -9.39
CA TYR A 71 -3.56 -8.30 -10.71
C TYR A 71 -2.94 -9.70 -10.67
N ILE A 72 -3.78 -10.69 -10.43
CA ILE A 72 -3.37 -12.08 -10.24
C ILE A 72 -4.20 -12.98 -11.16
N ALA A 73 -3.52 -13.87 -11.87
CA ALA A 73 -4.12 -15.04 -12.52
C ALA A 73 -3.57 -16.30 -11.85
N ARG A 74 -4.46 -17.20 -11.43
CA ARG A 74 -4.07 -18.48 -10.80
C ARG A 74 -3.25 -19.31 -11.76
N PRO A 75 -2.26 -20.12 -11.27
CA PRO A 75 -1.38 -20.91 -12.14
C PRO A 75 -2.08 -21.71 -13.23
N PRO A 76 -3.23 -22.41 -12.97
CA PRO A 76 -3.89 -23.21 -13.99
C PRO A 76 -4.41 -22.43 -15.22
N VAL A 77 -4.59 -21.11 -15.09
CA VAL A 77 -5.17 -20.25 -16.14
C VAL A 77 -4.17 -19.26 -16.74
N ARG A 78 -2.94 -19.23 -16.25
CA ARG A 78 -1.88 -18.36 -16.79
C ARG A 78 -1.60 -18.68 -18.26
N GLY A 79 -1.35 -17.65 -19.07
CA GLY A 79 -1.07 -17.79 -20.50
C GLY A 79 -2.30 -18.08 -21.37
N LYS A 80 -3.50 -18.25 -20.80
CA LYS A 80 -4.72 -18.61 -21.54
C LYS A 80 -5.61 -17.39 -21.89
N GLY A 81 -5.14 -16.15 -21.66
CA GLY A 81 -5.86 -14.93 -22.01
C GLY A 81 -6.90 -14.45 -20.99
N TYR A 82 -7.11 -15.14 -19.88
CA TYR A 82 -8.10 -14.71 -18.85
C TYR A 82 -7.63 -13.49 -18.08
N GLY A 83 -6.35 -13.41 -17.73
CA GLY A 83 -5.78 -12.26 -17.04
C GLY A 83 -5.95 -10.96 -17.82
N ILE A 84 -5.69 -10.96 -19.13
CA ILE A 84 -5.82 -9.76 -19.96
C ILE A 84 -7.27 -9.27 -20.04
N GLN A 85 -8.27 -10.15 -20.00
CA GLN A 85 -9.68 -9.76 -19.98
C GLN A 85 -10.02 -9.02 -18.68
N VAL A 86 -9.54 -9.53 -17.52
CA VAL A 86 -9.72 -8.87 -16.21
C VAL A 86 -8.98 -7.52 -16.18
N TRP A 87 -7.78 -7.45 -16.75
CA TRP A 87 -7.03 -6.19 -16.92
C TRP A 87 -7.82 -5.17 -17.74
N GLN A 88 -8.36 -5.56 -18.89
CA GLN A 88 -9.13 -4.67 -19.76
C GLN A 88 -10.41 -4.14 -19.08
N ALA A 89 -11.12 -5.01 -18.36
CA ALA A 89 -12.28 -4.61 -17.57
C ALA A 89 -11.90 -3.61 -16.46
N GLY A 90 -10.76 -3.85 -15.79
CA GLY A 90 -10.22 -2.95 -14.78
C GLY A 90 -9.84 -1.59 -15.33
N MET A 91 -9.10 -1.55 -16.45
CA MET A 91 -8.70 -0.30 -17.09
C MET A 91 -9.92 0.48 -17.62
N ALA A 92 -10.94 -0.19 -18.12
CA ALA A 92 -12.19 0.46 -18.53
C ALA A 92 -12.89 1.15 -17.35
N ARG A 93 -12.89 0.54 -16.14
CA ARG A 93 -13.43 1.16 -14.92
C ARG A 93 -12.67 2.45 -14.53
N LEU A 94 -11.36 2.51 -14.78
CA LEU A 94 -10.49 3.66 -14.45
C LEU A 94 -10.33 4.65 -15.61
N ALA A 95 -11.10 4.51 -16.69
CA ALA A 95 -11.00 5.40 -17.86
C ALA A 95 -11.11 6.88 -17.47
N GLY A 96 -10.26 7.74 -18.10
CA GLY A 96 -10.22 9.17 -17.87
C GLY A 96 -9.45 9.62 -16.61
N ARG A 97 -8.84 8.69 -15.87
CA ARG A 97 -8.08 8.96 -14.64
C ARG A 97 -6.57 8.81 -14.88
N ASN A 98 -5.77 9.50 -14.08
CA ASN A 98 -4.37 9.11 -13.92
C ASN A 98 -4.32 7.85 -13.05
N VAL A 99 -3.83 6.75 -13.61
CA VAL A 99 -3.83 5.44 -12.93
C VAL A 99 -2.43 5.12 -12.46
N GLY A 100 -2.30 4.85 -11.15
CA GLY A 100 -1.07 4.31 -10.54
C GLY A 100 -1.11 2.80 -10.39
N LEU A 101 0.05 2.17 -10.36
CA LEU A 101 0.23 0.78 -9.93
C LEU A 101 1.62 0.57 -9.31
N ASP A 102 1.73 -0.50 -8.52
CA ASP A 102 3.00 -1.09 -8.10
C ASP A 102 3.14 -2.49 -8.73
N GLY A 103 3.78 -2.55 -9.86
CA GLY A 103 3.93 -3.78 -10.62
C GLY A 103 5.22 -4.53 -10.34
N VAL A 104 5.18 -5.86 -10.36
CA VAL A 104 6.41 -6.66 -10.29
C VAL A 104 7.33 -6.30 -11.45
N VAL A 105 8.62 -6.17 -11.19
CA VAL A 105 9.62 -5.67 -12.16
C VAL A 105 9.61 -6.48 -13.45
N ALA A 106 9.41 -7.81 -13.37
CA ALA A 106 9.34 -8.69 -14.53
C ALA A 106 8.19 -8.35 -15.51
N GLN A 107 7.14 -7.64 -15.07
CA GLN A 107 5.98 -7.28 -15.89
C GLN A 107 6.01 -5.83 -16.38
N GLN A 108 7.03 -5.04 -16.07
CA GLN A 108 7.13 -3.64 -16.50
C GLN A 108 6.91 -3.44 -18.01
N GLY A 109 7.45 -4.35 -18.84
CA GLY A 109 7.27 -4.29 -20.28
C GLY A 109 5.81 -4.36 -20.73
N ASN A 110 4.99 -5.14 -20.02
CA ASN A 110 3.56 -5.28 -20.31
C ASN A 110 2.78 -4.04 -19.83
N TYR A 111 3.13 -3.48 -18.67
CA TYR A 111 2.52 -2.23 -18.18
C TYR A 111 2.85 -1.05 -19.13
N LYS A 112 4.08 -0.95 -19.65
CA LYS A 112 4.45 0.07 -20.65
C LYS A 112 3.62 -0.03 -21.92
N LYS A 113 3.31 -1.24 -22.41
CA LYS A 113 2.42 -1.46 -23.58
C LYS A 113 0.98 -0.99 -23.31
N SER A 114 0.57 -0.93 -22.03
CA SER A 114 -0.73 -0.42 -21.60
C SER A 114 -0.72 1.08 -21.26
N GLY A 115 0.35 1.81 -21.64
CA GLY A 115 0.45 3.26 -21.49
C GLY A 115 1.04 3.74 -20.16
N PHE A 116 1.54 2.82 -19.31
CA PHE A 116 2.19 3.20 -18.06
C PHE A 116 3.67 3.57 -18.30
N ARG A 117 4.14 4.58 -17.57
CA ARG A 117 5.56 4.95 -17.50
C ARG A 117 6.09 4.73 -16.09
N LEU A 118 7.35 4.33 -15.98
CA LEU A 118 8.04 4.19 -14.70
C LEU A 118 8.23 5.56 -14.06
N ALA A 119 7.88 5.65 -12.79
CA ALA A 119 8.14 6.81 -11.95
C ALA A 119 9.33 6.55 -11.01
N TRP A 120 9.30 5.45 -10.24
CA TRP A 120 10.38 5.00 -9.34
C TRP A 120 10.15 3.54 -8.97
N ASN A 121 11.06 2.93 -8.20
CA ASN A 121 10.84 1.61 -7.61
C ASN A 121 10.54 1.73 -6.10
N ASN A 122 9.63 0.89 -5.61
CA ASN A 122 9.47 0.65 -4.19
C ASN A 122 10.25 -0.60 -3.83
N ILE A 123 11.24 -0.45 -2.93
CA ILE A 123 12.11 -1.54 -2.49
C ILE A 123 11.71 -1.90 -1.07
N ARG A 124 11.25 -3.12 -0.87
CA ARG A 124 10.96 -3.65 0.46
C ARG A 124 12.26 -3.91 1.20
N HIS A 125 12.39 -3.31 2.37
CA HIS A 125 13.49 -3.53 3.29
C HIS A 125 12.97 -4.22 4.54
N GLU A 126 13.62 -5.29 4.97
CA GLU A 126 13.19 -6.13 6.09
C GLU A 126 14.32 -6.35 7.10
N GLY A 127 13.95 -6.49 8.37
CA GLY A 127 14.90 -6.78 9.45
C GLY A 127 14.31 -6.54 10.83
N ALA A 128 15.20 -6.52 11.84
CA ALA A 128 14.81 -6.19 13.20
C ALA A 128 14.42 -4.70 13.31
N PRO A 129 13.41 -4.35 14.12
CA PRO A 129 13.02 -2.96 14.31
C PRO A 129 14.10 -2.16 15.05
N PRO A 130 14.25 -0.84 14.77
CA PRO A 130 15.13 0.05 15.52
C PRO A 130 14.54 0.37 16.91
N ALA A 131 15.31 1.10 17.73
CA ALA A 131 14.79 1.65 18.98
C ALA A 131 13.69 2.70 18.72
N GLY A 132 12.63 2.68 19.53
CA GLY A 132 11.41 3.49 19.34
C GLY A 132 11.33 4.73 20.23
N LYS A 133 12.45 5.41 20.53
CA LYS A 133 12.46 6.60 21.38
C LYS A 133 12.17 7.86 20.55
N PRO A 134 11.14 8.67 20.88
CA PRO A 134 10.89 9.91 20.16
C PRO A 134 12.09 10.89 20.32
N PRO A 135 12.43 11.63 19.24
CA PRO A 135 13.44 12.69 19.30
C PRO A 135 13.04 13.82 20.28
N ALA A 136 14.01 14.63 20.70
CA ALA A 136 13.77 15.77 21.58
C ALA A 136 12.69 16.70 20.97
N GLY A 137 11.75 17.15 21.82
CA GLY A 137 10.62 18.00 21.42
C GLY A 137 9.53 17.29 20.59
N VAL A 138 9.59 15.98 20.45
CA VAL A 138 8.57 15.18 19.78
C VAL A 138 7.89 14.25 20.78
N THR A 139 6.58 14.14 20.70
CA THR A 139 5.76 13.18 21.45
C THR A 139 5.01 12.27 20.49
N PHE A 140 4.72 11.04 20.92
CA PHE A 140 3.88 10.12 20.14
C PHE A 140 2.50 10.01 20.76
N ALA A 141 1.49 9.93 19.90
CA ALA A 141 0.11 9.68 20.30
C ALA A 141 -0.49 8.60 19.37
N ASP A 142 -1.47 7.87 19.89
CA ASP A 142 -2.28 6.97 19.05
C ASP A 142 -2.99 7.82 17.98
N ALA A 143 -2.91 7.40 16.73
CA ALA A 143 -3.53 8.14 15.62
C ALA A 143 -5.05 8.29 15.79
N ARG A 144 -5.70 7.34 16.48
CA ARG A 144 -7.14 7.37 16.79
C ARG A 144 -7.51 8.46 17.82
N SER A 145 -6.54 8.97 18.58
CA SER A 145 -6.74 10.08 19.54
C SER A 145 -6.66 11.46 18.90
N ILE A 146 -6.23 11.54 17.63
CA ILE A 146 -6.14 12.78 16.88
C ILE A 146 -7.46 13.02 16.15
N GLY A 147 -7.94 14.27 16.10
CA GLY A 147 -9.10 14.63 15.29
C GLY A 147 -8.92 14.15 13.85
N PHE A 148 -9.88 13.34 13.35
CA PHE A 148 -9.75 12.66 12.05
C PHE A 148 -9.44 13.62 10.89
N ASP A 149 -10.09 14.79 10.86
CA ASP A 149 -9.84 15.80 9.82
C ASP A 149 -8.38 16.27 9.76
N ARG A 150 -7.71 16.35 10.92
CA ARG A 150 -6.29 16.73 11.00
C ARG A 150 -5.41 15.60 10.42
N LEU A 151 -5.73 14.35 10.77
CA LEU A 151 -5.00 13.19 10.26
C LEU A 151 -5.20 13.05 8.74
N ALA A 152 -6.44 13.17 8.27
CA ALA A 152 -6.77 13.12 6.85
C ALA A 152 -6.09 14.25 6.05
N ALA A 153 -6.07 15.47 6.60
CA ALA A 153 -5.33 16.59 5.99
C ALA A 153 -3.82 16.34 5.93
N TYR A 154 -3.26 15.65 6.93
CA TYR A 154 -1.85 15.26 6.92
C TYR A 154 -1.57 14.17 5.86
N ASP A 155 -2.42 13.13 5.77
CA ASP A 155 -2.30 12.04 4.78
C ASP A 155 -2.34 12.58 3.32
N ARG A 156 -3.18 13.59 3.04
CA ARG A 156 -3.28 14.23 1.72
C ARG A 156 -2.00 14.92 1.23
N LYS A 157 -1.04 15.19 2.11
CA LYS A 157 0.28 15.67 1.68
C LYS A 157 1.07 14.61 0.92
N PHE A 158 0.74 13.33 1.14
CA PHE A 158 1.48 12.17 0.64
C PHE A 158 0.69 11.30 -0.32
N PHE A 159 -0.62 11.54 -0.46
CA PHE A 159 -1.49 10.82 -1.37
C PHE A 159 -2.34 11.80 -2.20
N PRO A 160 -2.48 11.58 -3.53
CA PRO A 160 -3.00 12.61 -4.43
C PRO A 160 -4.49 12.96 -4.26
N GLU A 161 -5.26 12.13 -3.56
CA GLU A 161 -6.70 12.30 -3.38
C GLU A 161 -7.14 11.96 -1.96
N ALA A 162 -8.33 12.39 -1.56
CA ALA A 162 -8.92 11.97 -0.29
C ALA A 162 -9.24 10.47 -0.32
N ARG A 163 -8.90 9.79 0.80
CA ARG A 163 -9.17 8.36 1.01
C ARG A 163 -9.68 8.09 2.43
N ASP A 164 -10.60 8.93 2.88
CA ASP A 164 -11.03 9.04 4.27
C ASP A 164 -11.63 7.73 4.81
N SER A 165 -12.49 7.04 4.05
CA SER A 165 -13.05 5.74 4.45
C SER A 165 -11.96 4.67 4.63
N PHE A 166 -11.00 4.64 3.70
CA PHE A 166 -9.83 3.78 3.82
C PHE A 166 -9.03 4.11 5.07
N LEU A 167 -8.65 5.39 5.25
CA LEU A 167 -7.79 5.84 6.35
C LEU A 167 -8.42 5.57 7.72
N ALA A 168 -9.72 5.88 7.88
CA ALA A 168 -10.45 5.63 9.12
C ALA A 168 -10.46 4.14 9.48
N THR A 169 -10.71 3.27 8.50
CA THR A 169 -10.66 1.82 8.67
C THR A 169 -9.23 1.37 8.94
N TRP A 170 -8.25 1.88 8.15
CA TRP A 170 -6.84 1.49 8.23
C TRP A 170 -6.23 1.67 9.61
N ILE A 171 -6.55 2.76 10.32
CA ILE A 171 -6.03 3.01 11.67
C ILE A 171 -6.80 2.28 12.77
N SER A 172 -7.98 1.71 12.49
CA SER A 172 -8.92 1.21 13.51
C SER A 172 -9.00 -0.31 13.58
N LEU A 173 -8.54 -1.03 12.55
CA LEU A 173 -8.62 -2.50 12.49
C LEU A 173 -7.74 -3.16 13.57
N PRO A 174 -8.08 -4.38 14.02
CA PRO A 174 -7.24 -5.16 14.92
C PRO A 174 -5.91 -5.56 14.28
N GLU A 175 -5.01 -6.08 15.10
CA GLU A 175 -3.67 -6.55 14.68
C GLU A 175 -2.82 -5.48 14.00
N ARG A 176 -3.02 -4.20 14.40
CA ARG A 176 -2.20 -3.07 13.96
C ARG A 176 -2.04 -2.02 15.04
N ALA A 177 -1.00 -1.24 14.90
CA ALA A 177 -0.73 -0.05 15.69
C ALA A 177 -0.58 1.16 14.77
N SER A 178 -1.11 2.30 15.18
CA SER A 178 -1.05 3.54 14.42
C SER A 178 -0.61 4.69 15.33
N LEU A 179 0.47 5.39 14.97
CA LEU A 179 1.04 6.47 15.76
C LEU A 179 1.22 7.73 14.93
N VAL A 180 0.98 8.87 15.55
CA VAL A 180 1.40 10.18 15.06
C VAL A 180 2.55 10.71 15.92
N ALA A 181 3.48 11.39 15.27
CA ALA A 181 4.51 12.20 15.94
C ALA A 181 4.04 13.65 15.97
N LEU A 182 4.07 14.25 17.15
CA LEU A 182 3.64 15.64 17.37
C LEU A 182 4.82 16.48 17.84
N ARG A 183 4.98 17.69 17.28
CA ARG A 183 5.88 18.73 17.73
C ARG A 183 5.09 20.02 17.85
N ASP A 184 5.09 20.63 19.03
CA ASP A 184 4.32 21.87 19.31
C ASP A 184 2.82 21.75 18.92
N GLY A 185 2.25 20.54 19.10
CA GLY A 185 0.88 20.23 18.74
C GLY A 185 0.64 19.90 17.26
N GLU A 186 1.62 20.11 16.37
CA GLU A 186 1.48 19.83 14.94
C GLU A 186 1.95 18.42 14.58
N ILE A 187 1.27 17.78 13.61
CA ILE A 187 1.67 16.46 13.11
C ILE A 187 2.93 16.61 12.25
N VAL A 188 4.01 15.97 12.70
CA VAL A 188 5.31 15.92 11.99
C VAL A 188 5.70 14.50 11.55
N GLY A 189 4.84 13.52 11.79
CA GLY A 189 4.98 12.15 11.32
C GLY A 189 3.72 11.33 11.58
N PHE A 190 3.51 10.31 10.75
CA PHE A 190 2.41 9.37 10.89
C PHE A 190 2.84 8.01 10.34
N ALA A 191 2.55 6.96 11.06
CA ALA A 191 2.81 5.61 10.58
C ALA A 191 1.81 4.60 11.12
N VAL A 192 1.59 3.55 10.34
CA VAL A 192 0.81 2.37 10.73
C VAL A 192 1.68 1.13 10.53
N MET A 193 1.71 0.27 11.53
CA MET A 193 2.27 -1.07 11.43
C MET A 193 1.16 -2.10 11.60
N ARG A 194 1.18 -3.13 10.79
CA ARG A 194 0.20 -4.20 10.79
C ARG A 194 0.85 -5.57 10.82
N ALA A 195 0.24 -6.51 11.53
CA ALA A 195 0.67 -7.91 11.56
C ALA A 195 0.44 -8.55 10.19
N CYS A 196 1.40 -9.35 9.77
CA CYS A 196 1.39 -10.12 8.53
C CYS A 196 1.88 -11.54 8.83
N ALA A 197 1.76 -12.45 7.88
CA ALA A 197 2.22 -13.83 8.03
C ALA A 197 3.75 -13.94 8.25
N ALA A 198 4.52 -13.05 7.65
CA ALA A 198 5.97 -12.92 7.85
C ALA A 198 6.30 -11.65 8.66
N ALA A 199 7.24 -10.82 8.22
CA ALA A 199 7.56 -9.56 8.90
C ALA A 199 6.37 -8.60 8.92
N SER A 200 6.12 -7.93 10.06
CA SER A 200 5.07 -6.90 10.17
C SER A 200 5.35 -5.73 9.23
N ARG A 201 4.37 -5.33 8.43
CA ARG A 201 4.54 -4.26 7.43
C ARG A 201 4.25 -2.89 8.03
N VAL A 202 5.13 -1.95 7.75
CA VAL A 202 4.93 -0.53 8.05
C VAL A 202 4.47 0.19 6.79
N GLY A 203 3.30 0.78 6.86
CA GLY A 203 2.74 1.58 5.77
C GLY A 203 1.39 2.21 6.16
N PRO A 204 1.27 3.55 5.99
CA PRO A 204 2.29 4.48 5.56
C PRO A 204 3.38 4.69 6.59
N LEU A 205 4.52 5.24 6.15
CA LEU A 205 5.55 5.81 7.01
C LEU A 205 5.87 7.22 6.51
N TYR A 206 5.31 8.22 7.19
CA TYR A 206 5.54 9.63 6.89
C TYR A 206 6.33 10.27 8.03
N GLY A 207 7.27 11.15 7.70
CA GLY A 207 8.07 11.84 8.69
C GLY A 207 8.71 13.10 8.15
N ALA A 208 8.73 14.15 8.97
CA ALA A 208 9.44 15.39 8.63
C ALA A 208 10.97 15.19 8.62
N THR A 209 11.48 14.17 9.32
CA THR A 209 12.90 13.81 9.35
C THR A 209 13.10 12.29 9.44
N PRO A 210 14.27 11.77 9.01
CA PRO A 210 14.60 10.35 9.16
C PRO A 210 14.54 9.85 10.62
N GLU A 211 14.91 10.69 11.59
CA GLU A 211 14.90 10.32 13.02
C GLU A 211 13.47 10.10 13.53
N ILE A 212 12.51 10.92 13.08
CA ILE A 212 11.09 10.75 13.39
C ILE A 212 10.56 9.46 12.78
N ALA A 213 10.86 9.24 11.50
CA ALA A 213 10.44 8.02 10.79
C ALA A 213 10.99 6.75 11.47
N SER A 214 12.28 6.71 11.80
CA SER A 214 12.92 5.60 12.52
C SER A 214 12.27 5.36 13.87
N ALA A 215 12.06 6.42 14.65
CA ALA A 215 11.51 6.30 16.00
C ALA A 215 10.04 5.81 15.97
N LEU A 216 9.25 6.22 14.97
CA LEU A 216 7.88 5.70 14.75
C LEU A 216 7.91 4.19 14.48
N VAL A 217 8.82 3.70 13.62
CA VAL A 217 8.94 2.26 13.33
C VAL A 217 9.21 1.47 14.61
N GLY A 218 10.17 1.92 15.42
CA GLY A 218 10.52 1.22 16.66
C GLY A 218 9.41 1.27 17.72
N ALA A 219 8.71 2.41 17.87
CA ALA A 219 7.60 2.54 18.79
C ALA A 219 6.42 1.66 18.39
N LEU A 220 6.07 1.62 17.10
CA LEU A 220 5.04 0.73 16.56
C LEU A 220 5.40 -0.75 16.76
N ALA A 221 6.65 -1.13 16.52
CA ALA A 221 7.12 -2.49 16.75
C ALA A 221 6.98 -2.90 18.21
N THR A 222 7.34 -2.00 19.13
CA THR A 222 7.14 -2.23 20.57
C THR A 222 5.66 -2.39 20.92
N THR A 223 4.79 -1.54 20.37
CA THR A 223 3.34 -1.59 20.63
C THR A 223 2.71 -2.88 20.11
N LEU A 224 3.14 -3.36 18.95
CA LEU A 224 2.59 -4.56 18.32
C LEU A 224 3.32 -5.86 18.74
N GLY A 225 4.45 -5.75 19.46
CA GLY A 225 5.30 -6.89 19.79
C GLY A 225 6.02 -7.49 18.57
N ALA A 226 6.28 -6.69 17.55
CA ALA A 226 6.89 -7.15 16.30
C ALA A 226 8.41 -7.33 16.47
N THR A 227 8.92 -8.50 16.08
CA THR A 227 10.36 -8.83 16.11
C THR A 227 11.02 -8.64 14.75
N ALA A 228 10.24 -8.57 13.68
CA ALA A 228 10.68 -8.28 12.33
C ALA A 228 9.71 -7.29 11.65
N VAL A 229 10.26 -6.34 10.92
CA VAL A 229 9.51 -5.30 10.21
C VAL A 229 9.88 -5.27 8.73
N ALA A 230 8.92 -4.88 7.89
CA ALA A 230 9.09 -4.66 6.46
C ALA A 230 8.56 -3.29 6.08
N ILE A 231 9.33 -2.52 5.29
CA ILE A 231 8.98 -1.19 4.80
C ILE A 231 9.17 -1.18 3.29
N ASP A 232 8.15 -0.80 2.54
CA ASP A 232 8.24 -0.59 1.09
C ASP A 232 8.71 0.85 0.84
N VAL A 233 10.02 1.02 0.63
CA VAL A 233 10.72 2.32 0.56
C VAL A 233 10.79 2.82 -0.88
N PRO A 234 10.28 4.02 -1.21
CA PRO A 234 10.44 4.59 -2.54
C PRO A 234 11.89 5.02 -2.78
N ASP A 235 12.53 4.47 -3.82
CA ASP A 235 13.95 4.72 -4.12
C ASP A 235 14.25 6.16 -4.57
N ARG A 236 13.21 6.91 -4.95
CA ARG A 236 13.30 8.34 -5.24
C ARG A 236 13.58 9.17 -3.97
N ASN A 237 13.17 8.73 -2.78
CA ASN A 237 13.49 9.36 -1.50
C ASN A 237 14.81 8.80 -0.96
N LYS A 238 15.95 9.40 -1.36
CA LYS A 238 17.28 8.94 -0.94
C LYS A 238 17.49 8.96 0.58
N PRO A 239 17.00 9.94 1.36
CA PRO A 239 16.99 9.88 2.82
C PRO A 239 16.27 8.63 3.38
N ALA A 240 15.15 8.20 2.79
CA ALA A 240 14.43 7.01 3.24
C ALA A 240 15.23 5.71 2.97
N VAL A 241 15.85 5.60 1.78
CA VAL A 241 16.75 4.47 1.46
C VAL A 241 17.91 4.40 2.44
N LYS A 242 18.58 5.54 2.66
CA LYS A 242 19.69 5.63 3.62
C LYS A 242 19.24 5.27 5.04
N LEU A 243 18.05 5.70 5.45
CA LEU A 243 17.50 5.34 6.76
C LEU A 243 17.33 3.82 6.89
N ALA A 244 16.69 3.17 5.91
CA ALA A 244 16.49 1.71 5.94
C ALA A 244 17.81 0.95 6.08
N GLU A 245 18.87 1.37 5.36
CA GLU A 245 20.21 0.82 5.48
C GLU A 245 20.82 1.05 6.86
N GLN A 246 20.73 2.28 7.40
CA GLN A 246 21.29 2.67 8.70
C GLN A 246 20.68 1.92 9.86
N ILE A 247 19.37 1.62 9.82
CA ILE A 247 18.69 0.83 10.84
C ILE A 247 18.85 -0.69 10.60
N GLY A 248 19.65 -1.09 9.62
CA GLY A 248 20.04 -2.48 9.38
C GLY A 248 19.05 -3.32 8.59
N LEU A 249 18.01 -2.71 8.01
CA LEU A 249 17.08 -3.43 7.15
C LEU A 249 17.73 -3.79 5.81
N LYS A 250 17.33 -4.93 5.23
CA LYS A 250 17.89 -5.46 3.98
C LYS A 250 16.83 -5.54 2.89
N PRO A 251 17.18 -5.25 1.62
CA PRO A 251 16.26 -5.42 0.51
C PRO A 251 15.81 -6.88 0.35
N SER A 252 14.51 -7.10 0.16
CA SER A 252 13.92 -8.45 -0.01
C SER A 252 12.99 -8.57 -1.21
N PHE A 253 12.35 -7.48 -1.64
CA PHE A 253 11.39 -7.47 -2.73
C PHE A 253 11.39 -6.10 -3.42
N GLU A 254 10.98 -6.04 -4.69
CA GLU A 254 10.96 -4.79 -5.47
C GLU A 254 9.74 -4.73 -6.38
N THR A 255 9.12 -3.55 -6.45
CA THR A 255 8.07 -3.22 -7.42
C THR A 255 8.40 -1.92 -8.14
N ALA A 256 7.84 -1.78 -9.34
CA ALA A 256 7.88 -0.55 -10.11
C ALA A 256 6.61 0.26 -9.87
N ARG A 257 6.71 1.44 -9.28
CA ARG A 257 5.64 2.43 -9.26
C ARG A 257 5.53 3.06 -10.63
N MET A 258 4.37 2.91 -11.26
CA MET A 258 4.13 3.39 -12.62
C MET A 258 2.82 4.17 -12.69
N TYR A 259 2.73 5.12 -13.61
CA TYR A 259 1.53 5.94 -13.85
C TYR A 259 1.21 6.06 -15.33
N THR A 260 -0.10 6.20 -15.67
CA THR A 260 -0.54 6.51 -17.03
C THR A 260 -0.39 8.00 -17.38
N GLY A 261 -0.40 8.86 -16.38
CA GLY A 261 -0.23 10.32 -16.51
C GLY A 261 1.03 10.84 -15.81
N ALA A 262 1.02 12.10 -15.41
CA ALA A 262 2.11 12.71 -14.62
C ALA A 262 2.23 12.09 -13.22
N ASP A 263 3.42 12.16 -12.62
CA ASP A 263 3.58 11.81 -11.20
C ASP A 263 2.67 12.75 -10.39
N PRO A 264 1.93 12.19 -9.41
CA PRO A 264 1.15 13.02 -8.49
C PRO A 264 2.01 14.07 -7.79
N ASP A 265 1.45 15.26 -7.57
CA ASP A 265 2.10 16.32 -6.82
C ASP A 265 1.86 16.10 -5.31
N VAL A 266 2.83 15.43 -4.66
CA VAL A 266 2.77 15.10 -3.22
C VAL A 266 4.15 15.32 -2.58
N ASP A 267 4.21 15.35 -1.25
CA ASP A 267 5.47 15.48 -0.50
C ASP A 267 6.26 14.16 -0.49
N TYR A 268 7.06 13.97 -1.53
CA TYR A 268 7.94 12.80 -1.61
C TYR A 268 9.09 12.82 -0.60
N ALA A 269 9.48 14.00 -0.11
CA ALA A 269 10.59 14.10 0.84
C ALA A 269 10.22 13.52 2.22
N GLY A 270 8.95 13.68 2.61
CA GLY A 270 8.41 13.09 3.83
C GLY A 270 7.88 11.66 3.69
N LEU A 271 7.91 11.06 2.50
CA LEU A 271 7.42 9.71 2.23
C LEU A 271 8.54 8.68 2.44
N PHE A 272 8.64 8.09 3.61
CA PHE A 272 9.64 7.07 3.96
C PHE A 272 9.18 5.64 3.66
N GLY A 273 7.89 5.39 3.62
CA GLY A 273 7.30 4.10 3.23
C GLY A 273 5.90 4.29 2.68
N VAL A 274 5.60 3.63 1.55
CA VAL A 274 4.27 3.68 0.93
C VAL A 274 3.24 2.94 1.79
N THR A 275 1.97 3.31 1.66
CA THR A 275 0.89 2.72 2.48
C THR A 275 0.72 1.24 2.21
N SER A 276 0.53 0.91 0.95
CA SER A 276 0.47 -0.47 0.45
C SER A 276 0.86 -0.53 -1.03
N LEU A 277 1.28 -1.69 -1.49
CA LEU A 277 1.56 -1.91 -2.92
C LEU A 277 0.28 -2.22 -3.70
N GLU A 278 -0.80 -2.55 -3.01
CA GLU A 278 -2.06 -3.01 -3.58
C GLU A 278 -3.02 -1.85 -3.92
N LEU A 279 -3.00 -0.77 -3.11
CA LEU A 279 -3.92 0.36 -3.25
C LEU A 279 -3.22 1.73 -3.32
N GLY A 280 -1.88 1.77 -3.19
CA GLY A 280 -1.06 2.98 -3.26
C GLY A 280 -0.72 3.64 -1.94
#